data_60bd00efa399ae87258b422228ebb989
#
_entry.id   60bd00efa399ae87258b422228ebb989
#
_cell.length_a   1.000
_cell.length_b   1.000
_cell.length_c   1.000
_cell.angle_alpha   90.00
_cell.angle_beta   90.00
_cell.angle_gamma   90.00
#
_symmetry.space_group_name_H-M   'P 1'
#
loop_
_entity.id
_entity.type
_entity.pdbx_description
1 polymer ?
#
loop_
_entity_poly.entity_id
_entity_poly.type
_entity_poly.pdbx_seq_one_letter_code
_entity_poly.pdbx_strand_id
1 'polypeptide(L)'
;MTEQNQKQLGKTLWAIADQLRGAMDADDFRDYMLSFLFLRYLSDNYEAAAKKELGSDYPKLAGDDGRVPLAVWYANNAADVPAFEKQMRRKVHYVIEPQHLWSSIAHMARTQHAGLLNTLQEGFKYIETESFQSTFGGLFSEIDLGSPKLGKTYTERNAKLCVVIQKIAEGLADFSTSVDALGDAYEYLIGQFAAGSGKKAGEFYTPQQVSDILSAIVTLDSQEPRTGSKLRLDSVMDFACGSGSLLLNVRKKMKEAGG
;
A
#
# COMPACT_ATOMS: atom_id res chain seq x y z
N MET A 1 -2.75 6.79 -14.10
CA MET A 1 -4.14 7.33 -13.93
C MET A 1 -4.33 8.61 -14.71
N THR A 2 -5.58 9.02 -15.02
CA THR A 2 -5.81 10.37 -15.56
C THR A 2 -5.66 11.41 -14.44
N GLU A 3 -5.27 12.65 -14.77
CA GLU A 3 -5.15 13.74 -13.79
C GLU A 3 -6.43 13.99 -12.99
N GLN A 4 -7.58 13.74 -13.61
CA GLN A 4 -8.89 13.85 -12.98
C GLN A 4 -9.11 12.76 -11.91
N ASN A 5 -8.66 11.53 -12.17
CA ASN A 5 -8.73 10.42 -11.19
C ASN A 5 -7.79 10.65 -10.01
N GLN A 6 -6.60 11.21 -10.25
CA GLN A 6 -5.65 11.59 -9.18
C GLN A 6 -6.25 12.65 -8.26
N LYS A 7 -6.84 13.72 -8.83
CA LYS A 7 -7.52 14.76 -8.05
C LYS A 7 -8.70 14.21 -7.25
N GLN A 8 -9.46 13.27 -7.82
CA GLN A 8 -10.59 12.65 -7.12
C GLN A 8 -10.12 11.76 -5.98
N LEU A 9 -9.11 10.91 -6.21
CA LEU A 9 -8.49 10.08 -5.16
C LEU A 9 -8.00 10.96 -4.01
N GLY A 10 -7.25 12.02 -4.34
CA GLY A 10 -6.76 12.96 -3.36
C GLY A 10 -7.85 13.62 -2.52
N LYS A 11 -8.93 14.07 -3.15
CA LYS A 11 -10.10 14.63 -2.42
C LYS A 11 -10.74 13.60 -1.49
N THR A 12 -10.88 12.36 -1.93
CA THR A 12 -11.43 11.28 -1.11
C THR A 12 -10.56 10.97 0.09
N LEU A 13 -9.24 10.84 -0.11
CA LEU A 13 -8.28 10.64 0.98
C LEU A 13 -8.31 11.80 1.99
N TRP A 14 -8.39 13.04 1.49
CA TRP A 14 -8.51 14.20 2.36
C TRP A 14 -9.82 14.21 3.13
N ALA A 15 -10.94 13.84 2.50
CA ALA A 15 -12.24 13.75 3.17
C ALA A 15 -12.23 12.68 4.29
N ILE A 16 -11.55 11.55 4.06
CA ILE A 16 -11.35 10.53 5.11
C ILE A 16 -10.50 11.11 6.25
N ALA A 17 -9.40 11.80 5.92
CA ALA A 17 -8.55 12.47 6.89
C ALA A 17 -9.32 13.50 7.72
N ASP A 18 -10.16 14.30 7.07
CA ASP A 18 -10.94 15.34 7.71
C ASP A 18 -12.03 14.78 8.63
N GLN A 19 -12.68 13.68 8.28
CA GLN A 19 -13.63 12.96 9.15
C GLN A 19 -12.99 12.38 10.41
N LEU A 20 -11.70 12.09 10.36
CA LEU A 20 -10.92 11.56 11.48
C LEU A 20 -10.19 12.67 12.26
N ARG A 21 -10.27 13.90 11.78
CA ARG A 21 -9.75 15.08 12.46
C ARG A 21 -10.46 15.26 13.82
N GLY A 22 -9.67 15.39 14.89
CA GLY A 22 -10.20 15.41 16.27
C GLY A 22 -10.23 14.04 16.97
N ALA A 23 -10.11 12.95 16.21
CA ALA A 23 -9.87 11.63 16.77
C ALA A 23 -8.37 11.33 16.91
N MET A 24 -7.53 12.02 16.12
CA MET A 24 -6.09 11.76 15.99
C MET A 24 -5.41 13.04 15.45
N ASP A 25 -4.14 13.27 15.82
CA ASP A 25 -3.34 14.35 15.24
C ASP A 25 -3.04 14.08 13.75
N ALA A 26 -2.83 15.14 12.97
CA ALA A 26 -2.67 15.02 11.53
C ALA A 26 -1.44 14.17 11.13
N ASP A 27 -0.32 14.32 11.84
CA ASP A 27 0.90 13.55 11.56
C ASP A 27 0.71 12.05 11.87
N ASP A 28 0.10 11.73 13.02
CA ASP A 28 -0.20 10.34 13.37
C ASP A 28 -1.16 9.71 12.37
N PHE A 29 -2.19 10.45 11.98
CA PHE A 29 -3.18 9.97 11.01
C PHE A 29 -2.53 9.61 9.66
N ARG A 30 -1.55 10.39 9.21
CA ARG A 30 -0.79 10.12 7.98
C ARG A 30 -0.19 8.71 7.99
N ASP A 31 0.50 8.34 9.07
CA ASP A 31 1.26 7.09 9.15
C ASP A 31 0.31 5.88 9.17
N TYR A 32 -0.83 5.99 9.86
CA TYR A 32 -1.89 4.97 9.81
C TYR A 32 -2.52 4.85 8.42
N MET A 33 -2.86 5.98 7.80
CA MET A 33 -3.46 6.00 6.46
C MET A 33 -2.53 5.34 5.43
N LEU A 34 -1.26 5.71 5.43
CA LEU A 34 -0.27 5.16 4.50
C LEU A 34 -0.08 3.66 4.72
N SER A 35 0.05 3.21 5.97
CA SER A 35 0.22 1.80 6.29
C SER A 35 -1.00 0.95 5.89
N PHE A 36 -2.22 1.45 6.10
CA PHE A 36 -3.43 0.73 5.69
C PHE A 36 -3.66 0.74 4.18
N LEU A 37 -3.34 1.83 3.50
CA LEU A 37 -3.34 1.87 2.03
C LEU A 37 -2.34 0.87 1.45
N PHE A 38 -1.18 0.77 2.08
CA PHE A 38 -0.15 -0.17 1.65
C PHE A 38 -0.55 -1.62 1.93
N LEU A 39 -1.12 -1.92 3.11
CA LEU A 39 -1.68 -3.24 3.40
C LEU A 39 -2.76 -3.62 2.38
N ARG A 40 -3.65 -2.69 2.03
CA ARG A 40 -4.66 -2.91 0.98
C ARG A 40 -4.01 -3.26 -0.35
N TYR A 41 -3.03 -2.48 -0.79
CA TYR A 41 -2.31 -2.75 -2.02
C TYR A 41 -1.65 -4.14 -2.03
N LEU A 42 -0.94 -4.49 -0.96
CA LEU A 42 -0.31 -5.80 -0.83
C LEU A 42 -1.36 -6.92 -0.89
N SER A 43 -2.48 -6.75 -0.18
CA SER A 43 -3.56 -7.73 -0.14
C SER A 43 -4.19 -7.96 -1.51
N ASP A 44 -4.58 -6.88 -2.21
CA ASP A 44 -5.23 -6.98 -3.53
C ASP A 44 -4.27 -7.63 -4.56
N ASN A 45 -2.99 -7.25 -4.52
CA ASN A 45 -1.99 -7.86 -5.38
C ASN A 45 -1.73 -9.34 -5.04
N TYR A 46 -1.71 -9.69 -3.73
CA TYR A 46 -1.58 -11.07 -3.28
C TYR A 46 -2.76 -11.94 -3.70
N GLU A 47 -3.99 -11.46 -3.51
CA GLU A 47 -5.20 -12.17 -3.94
C GLU A 47 -5.25 -12.36 -5.46
N ALA A 48 -4.88 -11.36 -6.24
CA ALA A 48 -4.79 -11.47 -7.69
C ALA A 48 -3.73 -12.50 -8.13
N ALA A 49 -2.58 -12.51 -7.49
CA ALA A 49 -1.51 -13.49 -7.75
C ALA A 49 -1.93 -14.90 -7.32
N ALA A 50 -2.57 -15.05 -6.16
CA ALA A 50 -3.11 -16.31 -5.66
C ALA A 50 -4.17 -16.89 -6.60
N LYS A 51 -5.09 -16.06 -7.07
CA LYS A 51 -6.09 -16.45 -8.05
C LYS A 51 -5.48 -16.96 -9.36
N LYS A 52 -4.40 -16.31 -9.82
CA LYS A 52 -3.65 -16.74 -11.01
C LYS A 52 -2.90 -18.04 -10.77
N GLU A 53 -2.32 -18.21 -9.57
CA GLU A 53 -1.57 -19.41 -9.20
C GLU A 53 -2.44 -20.64 -9.08
N LEU A 54 -3.57 -20.53 -8.37
CA LEU A 54 -4.50 -21.62 -8.10
C LEU A 54 -5.43 -21.90 -9.28
N GLY A 55 -5.63 -20.95 -10.20
CA GLY A 55 -6.44 -21.15 -11.39
C GLY A 55 -7.86 -21.64 -11.08
N SER A 56 -8.19 -22.86 -11.52
CA SER A 56 -9.49 -23.50 -11.27
C SER A 56 -9.74 -23.85 -9.81
N ASP A 57 -8.68 -24.03 -9.02
CA ASP A 57 -8.76 -24.45 -7.62
C ASP A 57 -9.02 -23.25 -6.69
N TYR A 58 -8.95 -22.02 -7.21
CA TYR A 58 -9.34 -20.83 -6.46
C TYR A 58 -10.85 -20.82 -6.22
N PRO A 59 -11.31 -20.83 -4.94
CA PRO A 59 -12.74 -20.96 -4.65
C PRO A 59 -13.57 -19.82 -5.21
N LYS A 60 -14.72 -20.15 -5.80
CA LYS A 60 -15.74 -19.19 -6.21
C LYS A 60 -16.84 -19.18 -5.16
N LEU A 61 -16.88 -18.13 -4.36
CA LEU A 61 -17.92 -17.96 -3.34
C LEU A 61 -19.13 -17.25 -3.95
N ALA A 62 -20.32 -17.72 -3.60
CA ALA A 62 -21.57 -17.08 -3.95
C ALA A 62 -21.99 -16.13 -2.81
N GLY A 63 -22.14 -14.84 -3.13
CA GLY A 63 -22.56 -13.82 -2.16
C GLY A 63 -21.42 -13.18 -1.38
N ASP A 64 -21.73 -12.09 -0.68
CA ASP A 64 -20.83 -11.35 0.24
C ASP A 64 -21.17 -11.73 1.69
N ASP A 65 -20.78 -12.93 2.09
CA ASP A 65 -20.95 -13.43 3.47
C ASP A 65 -19.72 -13.18 4.36
N GLY A 66 -18.81 -12.36 3.88
CA GLY A 66 -17.56 -12.00 4.60
C GLY A 66 -16.49 -13.08 4.55
N ARG A 67 -16.72 -14.22 3.87
CA ARG A 67 -15.69 -15.22 3.67
C ARG A 67 -14.71 -14.78 2.58
N VAL A 68 -13.43 -15.02 2.82
CA VAL A 68 -12.38 -14.79 1.83
C VAL A 68 -12.12 -16.09 1.08
N PRO A 69 -12.17 -16.10 -0.27
CA PRO A 69 -11.95 -17.31 -1.05
C PRO A 69 -10.66 -18.04 -0.69
N LEU A 70 -9.58 -17.31 -0.50
CA LEU A 70 -8.29 -17.89 -0.11
C LEU A 70 -8.33 -18.57 1.27
N ALA A 71 -9.12 -18.07 2.22
CA ALA A 71 -9.31 -18.72 3.53
C ALA A 71 -10.01 -20.07 3.40
N VAL A 72 -10.98 -20.17 2.49
CA VAL A 72 -11.65 -21.45 2.19
C VAL A 72 -10.67 -22.44 1.55
N TRP A 73 -9.80 -21.95 0.65
CA TRP A 73 -8.78 -22.83 0.05
C TRP A 73 -7.79 -23.34 1.10
N TYR A 74 -7.27 -22.46 2.00
CA TYR A 74 -6.38 -22.84 3.10
C TYR A 74 -6.98 -23.90 4.01
N ALA A 75 -8.26 -23.75 4.38
CA ALA A 75 -8.96 -24.70 5.24
C ALA A 75 -9.11 -26.08 4.57
N ASN A 76 -9.34 -26.13 3.27
CA ASN A 76 -9.56 -27.36 2.53
C ASN A 76 -8.27 -28.05 2.07
N ASN A 77 -7.15 -27.33 2.01
CA ASN A 77 -5.87 -27.79 1.46
C ASN A 77 -4.71 -27.57 2.42
N ALA A 78 -4.90 -27.78 3.72
CA ALA A 78 -3.90 -27.45 4.76
C ALA A 78 -2.52 -28.07 4.49
N ALA A 79 -2.45 -29.25 3.87
CA ALA A 79 -1.20 -29.91 3.54
C ALA A 79 -0.43 -29.19 2.41
N ASP A 80 -1.11 -28.47 1.53
CA ASP A 80 -0.53 -27.80 0.37
C ASP A 80 -0.16 -26.33 0.66
N VAL A 81 -0.67 -25.77 1.77
CA VAL A 81 -0.43 -24.36 2.16
C VAL A 81 1.07 -24.02 2.20
N PRO A 82 1.98 -24.80 2.82
CA PRO A 82 3.40 -24.44 2.86
C PRO A 82 4.04 -24.38 1.46
N ALA A 83 3.63 -25.26 0.54
CA ALA A 83 4.12 -25.24 -0.83
C ALA A 83 3.60 -24.02 -1.62
N PHE A 84 2.32 -23.69 -1.43
CA PHE A 84 1.67 -22.51 -2.01
C PHE A 84 2.35 -21.23 -1.53
N GLU A 85 2.55 -21.04 -0.22
CA GLU A 85 3.21 -19.85 0.33
C GLU A 85 4.65 -19.71 -0.17
N LYS A 86 5.40 -20.81 -0.27
CA LYS A 86 6.73 -20.82 -0.88
C LYS A 86 6.70 -20.33 -2.33
N GLN A 87 5.68 -20.72 -3.08
CA GLN A 87 5.49 -20.28 -4.46
C GLN A 87 5.10 -18.79 -4.53
N MET A 88 4.21 -18.33 -3.66
CA MET A 88 3.84 -16.92 -3.58
C MET A 88 5.03 -16.04 -3.20
N ARG A 89 5.85 -16.47 -2.22
CA ARG A 89 7.10 -15.78 -1.85
C ARG A 89 8.07 -15.63 -3.03
N ARG A 90 8.10 -16.59 -3.95
CA ARG A 90 8.93 -16.50 -5.17
C ARG A 90 8.34 -15.57 -6.22
N LYS A 91 7.00 -15.48 -6.32
CA LYS A 91 6.30 -14.70 -7.35
C LYS A 91 6.12 -13.23 -7.01
N VAL A 92 5.67 -12.96 -5.79
CA VAL A 92 5.35 -11.60 -5.32
C VAL A 92 6.30 -11.10 -4.24
N HIS A 93 7.23 -11.95 -3.76
CA HIS A 93 8.26 -11.65 -2.76
C HIS A 93 7.75 -11.53 -1.32
N TYR A 94 6.47 -11.73 -1.07
CA TYR A 94 5.85 -11.69 0.27
C TYR A 94 4.76 -12.74 0.42
N VAL A 95 4.33 -12.92 1.68
CA VAL A 95 3.26 -13.83 2.07
C VAL A 95 2.31 -13.10 3.01
N ILE A 96 1.01 -13.30 2.79
CA ILE A 96 -0.06 -12.81 3.66
C ILE A 96 -1.01 -13.96 3.93
N GLU A 97 -1.22 -14.30 5.19
CA GLU A 97 -2.27 -15.26 5.57
C GLU A 97 -3.67 -14.69 5.33
N PRO A 98 -4.65 -15.52 4.98
CA PRO A 98 -5.98 -15.06 4.60
C PRO A 98 -6.69 -14.16 5.64
N GLN A 99 -6.47 -14.41 6.94
CA GLN A 99 -7.05 -13.58 8.00
C GLN A 99 -6.45 -12.17 8.07
N HIS A 100 -5.26 -11.97 7.50
CA HIS A 100 -4.55 -10.70 7.47
C HIS A 100 -4.75 -9.91 6.16
N LEU A 101 -5.48 -10.48 5.19
CA LEU A 101 -5.84 -9.77 3.96
C LEU A 101 -6.77 -8.60 4.25
N TRP A 102 -6.65 -7.56 3.43
CA TRP A 102 -7.48 -6.35 3.56
C TRP A 102 -8.98 -6.66 3.57
N SER A 103 -9.43 -7.60 2.77
CA SER A 103 -10.83 -8.07 2.73
C SER A 103 -11.30 -8.59 4.09
N SER A 104 -10.48 -9.40 4.78
CA SER A 104 -10.76 -9.90 6.14
C SER A 104 -10.73 -8.77 7.16
N ILE A 105 -9.69 -7.92 7.12
CA ILE A 105 -9.52 -6.77 8.02
C ILE A 105 -10.68 -5.78 7.88
N ALA A 106 -11.09 -5.44 6.66
CA ALA A 106 -12.23 -4.57 6.40
C ALA A 106 -13.57 -5.17 6.90
N HIS A 107 -13.75 -6.48 6.76
CA HIS A 107 -14.92 -7.17 7.32
C HIS A 107 -14.92 -7.11 8.86
N MET A 108 -13.79 -7.37 9.51
CA MET A 108 -13.66 -7.24 10.97
C MET A 108 -13.94 -5.81 11.44
N ALA A 109 -13.50 -4.80 10.68
CA ALA A 109 -13.75 -3.40 11.00
C ALA A 109 -15.25 -3.06 10.88
N ARG A 110 -15.93 -3.50 9.83
CA ARG A 110 -17.39 -3.31 9.63
C ARG A 110 -18.21 -3.96 10.75
N THR A 111 -17.80 -5.12 11.22
CA THR A 111 -18.48 -5.86 12.29
C THR A 111 -18.02 -5.46 13.70
N GLN A 112 -17.17 -4.44 13.82
CA GLN A 112 -16.61 -3.97 15.10
C GLN A 112 -15.97 -5.11 15.91
N HIS A 113 -15.26 -6.02 15.24
CA HIS A 113 -14.70 -7.21 15.85
C HIS A 113 -13.66 -6.86 16.91
N ALA A 114 -13.81 -7.43 18.13
CA ALA A 114 -12.96 -7.10 19.27
C ALA A 114 -11.48 -7.49 19.11
N GLY A 115 -11.16 -8.40 18.19
CA GLY A 115 -9.81 -8.87 17.91
C GLY A 115 -9.08 -8.16 16.79
N LEU A 116 -9.66 -7.13 16.15
CA LEU A 116 -9.08 -6.47 15.00
C LEU A 116 -7.65 -5.97 15.23
N LEU A 117 -7.41 -5.30 16.36
CA LEU A 117 -6.08 -4.77 16.70
C LEU A 117 -5.02 -5.87 16.76
N ASN A 118 -5.33 -6.99 17.41
CA ASN A 118 -4.39 -8.13 17.50
C ASN A 118 -4.15 -8.73 16.11
N THR A 119 -5.20 -8.92 15.31
CA THR A 119 -5.08 -9.44 13.95
C THR A 119 -4.21 -8.56 13.07
N LEU A 120 -4.30 -7.22 13.21
CA LEU A 120 -3.42 -6.28 12.52
C LEU A 120 -1.95 -6.42 12.97
N GLN A 121 -1.70 -6.48 14.28
CA GLN A 121 -0.35 -6.64 14.82
C GLN A 121 0.30 -7.94 14.35
N GLU A 122 -0.46 -9.04 14.40
CA GLU A 122 -0.03 -10.35 13.92
C GLU A 122 0.24 -10.32 12.40
N GLY A 123 -0.65 -9.69 11.63
CA GLY A 123 -0.53 -9.58 10.17
C GLY A 123 0.69 -8.78 9.74
N PHE A 124 0.95 -7.63 10.35
CA PHE A 124 2.14 -6.84 10.06
C PHE A 124 3.41 -7.62 10.39
N LYS A 125 3.46 -8.24 11.58
CA LYS A 125 4.59 -9.09 11.96
C LYS A 125 4.77 -10.25 11.00
N TYR A 126 3.70 -10.93 10.61
CA TYR A 126 3.75 -12.07 9.68
C TYR A 126 4.31 -11.65 8.31
N ILE A 127 3.80 -10.54 7.74
CA ILE A 127 4.30 -10.02 6.46
C ILE A 127 5.80 -9.72 6.55
N GLU A 128 6.26 -9.08 7.62
CA GLU A 128 7.67 -8.73 7.78
C GLU A 128 8.59 -9.94 7.99
N THR A 129 8.13 -10.97 8.73
CA THR A 129 8.98 -12.12 9.10
C THR A 129 8.97 -13.22 8.05
N GLU A 130 7.83 -13.47 7.40
CA GLU A 130 7.67 -14.56 6.43
C GLU A 130 7.95 -14.17 4.98
N SER A 131 8.10 -12.86 4.71
CA SER A 131 8.46 -12.32 3.40
C SER A 131 9.98 -12.17 3.23
N PHE A 132 10.43 -11.66 2.09
CA PHE A 132 11.85 -11.35 1.91
C PHE A 132 12.30 -10.24 2.85
N GLN A 133 13.10 -10.60 3.84
CA GLN A 133 13.57 -9.71 4.92
C GLN A 133 14.21 -8.42 4.40
N SER A 134 15.00 -8.50 3.31
CA SER A 134 15.64 -7.32 2.70
C SER A 134 14.67 -6.29 2.13
N THR A 135 13.42 -6.68 1.89
CA THR A 135 12.40 -5.82 1.27
C THR A 135 11.29 -5.46 2.25
N PHE A 136 10.91 -6.37 3.12
CA PHE A 136 9.72 -6.25 3.97
C PHE A 136 10.04 -6.09 5.46
N GLY A 137 11.28 -6.30 5.88
CA GLY A 137 11.69 -6.08 7.28
C GLY A 137 11.54 -4.61 7.68
N GLY A 138 10.76 -4.34 8.73
CA GLY A 138 10.51 -2.99 9.25
C GLY A 138 9.53 -2.15 8.42
N LEU A 139 8.80 -2.77 7.50
CA LEU A 139 7.87 -2.09 6.60
C LEU A 139 6.77 -1.31 7.32
N PHE A 140 6.31 -1.84 8.45
CA PHE A 140 5.26 -1.24 9.27
C PHE A 140 5.81 -0.60 10.57
N SER A 141 7.12 -0.31 10.63
CA SER A 141 7.76 0.24 11.84
C SER A 141 7.27 1.65 12.21
N GLU A 142 6.74 2.40 11.26
CA GLU A 142 6.22 3.76 11.46
C GLU A 142 4.86 3.79 12.16
N ILE A 143 4.12 2.66 12.17
CA ILE A 143 2.78 2.56 12.77
C ILE A 143 2.85 1.96 14.18
N ASP A 144 2.42 2.70 15.18
CA ASP A 144 2.26 2.21 16.55
C ASP A 144 0.79 1.91 16.88
N LEU A 145 0.37 0.65 16.68
CA LEU A 145 -0.99 0.20 17.02
C LEU A 145 -1.25 0.16 18.53
N GLY A 146 -0.21 0.25 19.37
CA GLY A 146 -0.28 0.34 20.81
C GLY A 146 -0.40 1.76 21.36
N SER A 147 -0.29 2.77 20.49
CA SER A 147 -0.24 4.18 20.86
C SER A 147 -1.42 4.63 21.74
N PRO A 148 -1.18 5.33 22.86
CA PRO A 148 -2.23 5.94 23.65
C PRO A 148 -3.03 7.00 22.89
N LYS A 149 -2.55 7.51 21.76
CA LYS A 149 -3.26 8.42 20.86
C LYS A 149 -4.45 7.74 20.18
N LEU A 150 -4.39 6.43 19.94
CA LEU A 150 -5.54 5.63 19.50
C LEU A 150 -6.59 5.43 20.61
N GLY A 151 -6.16 5.42 21.87
CA GLY A 151 -7.01 5.20 23.04
C GLY A 151 -6.20 4.70 24.22
N LYS A 152 -6.69 4.93 25.44
CA LYS A 152 -5.99 4.52 26.67
C LYS A 152 -6.07 3.01 26.91
N THR A 153 -7.16 2.39 26.49
CA THR A 153 -7.42 0.97 26.66
C THR A 153 -7.35 0.22 25.34
N TYR A 154 -7.18 -1.09 25.38
CA TYR A 154 -7.26 -1.96 24.21
C TYR A 154 -8.58 -1.75 23.44
N THR A 155 -9.70 -1.74 24.15
CA THR A 155 -11.04 -1.59 23.56
C THR A 155 -11.18 -0.26 22.81
N GLU A 156 -10.71 0.85 23.39
CA GLU A 156 -10.74 2.16 22.75
C GLU A 156 -9.88 2.19 21.47
N ARG A 157 -8.67 1.63 21.54
CA ARG A 157 -7.77 1.53 20.38
C ARG A 157 -8.38 0.70 19.27
N ASN A 158 -8.93 -0.49 19.63
CA ASN A 158 -9.58 -1.36 18.66
C ASN A 158 -10.79 -0.69 17.99
N ALA A 159 -11.65 -0.04 18.76
CA ALA A 159 -12.82 0.68 18.24
C ALA A 159 -12.40 1.81 17.28
N LYS A 160 -11.37 2.58 17.62
CA LYS A 160 -10.85 3.64 16.75
C LYS A 160 -10.28 3.09 15.45
N LEU A 161 -9.51 1.98 15.50
CA LEU A 161 -8.99 1.31 14.32
C LEU A 161 -10.12 0.77 13.42
N CYS A 162 -11.18 0.21 14.00
CA CYS A 162 -12.37 -0.19 13.23
C CYS A 162 -12.94 0.98 12.42
N VAL A 163 -13.09 2.15 13.04
CA VAL A 163 -13.61 3.35 12.36
C VAL A 163 -12.68 3.80 11.23
N VAL A 164 -11.37 3.88 11.49
CA VAL A 164 -10.38 4.30 10.48
C VAL A 164 -10.40 3.38 9.28
N ILE A 165 -10.30 2.06 9.51
CA ILE A 165 -10.26 1.06 8.44
C ILE A 165 -11.57 1.02 7.66
N GLN A 166 -12.73 1.12 8.35
CA GLN A 166 -14.02 1.18 7.68
C GLN A 166 -14.11 2.38 6.74
N LYS A 167 -13.68 3.57 7.18
CA LYS A 167 -13.67 4.78 6.34
C LYS A 167 -12.74 4.65 5.14
N ILE A 168 -11.57 4.05 5.30
CA ILE A 168 -10.66 3.77 4.19
C ILE A 168 -11.30 2.78 3.21
N ALA A 169 -11.90 1.71 3.71
CA ALA A 169 -12.54 0.69 2.87
C ALA A 169 -13.71 1.26 2.06
N GLU A 170 -14.58 2.06 2.69
CA GLU A 170 -15.72 2.71 2.04
C GLU A 170 -15.27 3.79 1.04
N GLY A 171 -14.37 4.68 1.46
CA GLY A 171 -13.96 5.83 0.65
C GLY A 171 -13.10 5.44 -0.57
N LEU A 172 -12.44 4.29 -0.52
CA LEU A 172 -11.58 3.81 -1.60
C LEU A 172 -12.15 2.58 -2.33
N ALA A 173 -13.42 2.23 -2.14
CA ALA A 173 -14.04 1.06 -2.76
C ALA A 173 -13.92 1.09 -4.29
N ASP A 174 -14.10 2.25 -4.90
CA ASP A 174 -14.09 2.45 -6.35
C ASP A 174 -12.70 2.76 -6.94
N PHE A 175 -11.66 2.84 -6.10
CA PHE A 175 -10.31 3.17 -6.57
C PHE A 175 -9.46 1.92 -6.79
N SER A 176 -8.80 1.91 -7.96
CA SER A 176 -7.79 0.90 -8.28
C SER A 176 -6.62 0.95 -7.29
N THR A 177 -6.17 -0.22 -6.86
CA THR A 177 -4.95 -0.42 -6.07
C THR A 177 -3.73 -0.70 -6.94
N SER A 178 -3.63 -0.10 -8.13
CA SER A 178 -2.41 -0.15 -8.92
C SER A 178 -1.25 0.56 -8.21
N VAL A 179 -0.01 0.14 -8.50
CA VAL A 179 1.21 0.79 -7.96
C VAL A 179 1.21 2.29 -8.23
N ASP A 180 0.80 2.69 -9.44
CA ASP A 180 0.74 4.11 -9.82
C ASP A 180 -0.30 4.87 -8.98
N ALA A 181 -1.47 4.25 -8.71
CA ALA A 181 -2.50 4.86 -7.89
C ALA A 181 -2.07 5.02 -6.42
N LEU A 182 -1.34 4.06 -5.89
CA LEU A 182 -0.80 4.12 -4.53
C LEU A 182 0.27 5.22 -4.42
N GLY A 183 1.17 5.32 -5.40
CA GLY A 183 2.18 6.37 -5.48
C GLY A 183 1.56 7.76 -5.52
N ASP A 184 0.57 7.96 -6.37
CA ASP A 184 -0.19 9.22 -6.49
C ASP A 184 -0.91 9.57 -5.17
N ALA A 185 -1.49 8.59 -4.49
CA ALA A 185 -2.14 8.77 -3.19
C ALA A 185 -1.14 9.19 -2.11
N TYR A 186 0.02 8.55 -2.09
CA TYR A 186 1.11 8.85 -1.17
C TYR A 186 1.59 10.30 -1.34
N GLU A 187 1.93 10.70 -2.57
CA GLU A 187 2.41 12.05 -2.86
C GLU A 187 1.37 13.12 -2.51
N TYR A 188 0.10 12.85 -2.82
CA TYR A 188 -0.98 13.76 -2.46
C TYR A 188 -1.10 13.94 -0.95
N LEU A 189 -1.09 12.86 -0.17
CA LEU A 189 -1.18 12.91 1.29
C LEU A 189 0.01 13.65 1.89
N ILE A 190 1.23 13.34 1.47
CA ILE A 190 2.43 14.05 1.91
C ILE A 190 2.32 15.55 1.64
N GLY A 191 1.88 15.94 0.43
CA GLY A 191 1.70 17.35 0.07
C GLY A 191 0.67 18.07 0.96
N GLN A 192 -0.44 17.42 1.28
CA GLN A 192 -1.47 18.00 2.15
C GLN A 192 -1.03 18.12 3.60
N PHE A 193 -0.35 17.09 4.13
CA PHE A 193 0.18 17.14 5.50
C PHE A 193 1.31 18.15 5.65
N ALA A 194 2.19 18.29 4.65
CA ALA A 194 3.21 19.35 4.63
C ALA A 194 2.58 20.75 4.68
N ALA A 195 1.52 20.99 3.92
CA ALA A 195 0.80 22.26 3.93
C ALA A 195 0.13 22.54 5.30
N GLY A 196 -0.43 21.51 5.95
CA GLY A 196 -1.08 21.60 7.26
C GLY A 196 -0.11 21.83 8.43
N SER A 197 1.13 21.36 8.33
CA SER A 197 2.17 21.51 9.37
C SER A 197 2.91 22.86 9.32
N GLY A 198 2.57 23.75 8.37
CA GLY A 198 3.23 25.04 8.17
C GLY A 198 4.65 24.92 7.55
N LYS A 199 5.09 23.71 7.21
CA LYS A 199 6.35 23.45 6.53
C LYS A 199 6.14 23.51 5.00
N LYS A 200 7.14 24.01 4.27
CA LYS A 200 7.06 24.09 2.81
C LYS A 200 7.14 22.69 2.21
N ALA A 201 6.34 22.40 1.21
CA ALA A 201 6.28 21.08 0.55
C ALA A 201 7.66 20.56 0.10
N GLY A 202 8.56 21.43 -0.39
CA GLY A 202 9.91 21.06 -0.80
C GLY A 202 10.86 20.59 0.31
N GLU A 203 10.46 20.69 1.59
CA GLU A 203 11.25 20.15 2.71
C GLU A 203 10.98 18.65 2.94
N PHE A 204 9.94 18.08 2.30
CA PHE A 204 9.50 16.71 2.52
C PHE A 204 9.63 15.81 1.29
N TYR A 205 9.43 16.35 0.11
CA TYR A 205 9.46 15.57 -1.12
C TYR A 205 9.69 16.47 -2.34
N THR A 206 10.19 15.89 -3.42
CA THR A 206 10.32 16.59 -4.71
C THR A 206 8.95 16.58 -5.40
N PRO A 207 8.35 17.76 -5.71
CA PRO A 207 7.09 17.82 -6.45
C PRO A 207 7.14 17.03 -7.76
N GLN A 208 6.04 16.35 -8.11
CA GLN A 208 5.97 15.44 -9.25
C GLN A 208 6.44 16.10 -10.55
N GLN A 209 6.03 17.35 -10.81
CA GLN A 209 6.44 18.10 -12.02
C GLN A 209 7.94 18.31 -12.10
N VAL A 210 8.59 18.56 -10.95
CA VAL A 210 10.05 18.74 -10.88
C VAL A 210 10.74 17.38 -11.08
N SER A 211 10.22 16.33 -10.46
CA SER A 211 10.71 14.96 -10.62
C SER A 211 10.59 14.49 -12.09
N ASP A 212 9.49 14.80 -12.77
CA ASP A 212 9.29 14.49 -14.18
C ASP A 212 10.31 15.20 -15.08
N ILE A 213 10.59 16.50 -14.82
CA ILE A 213 11.59 17.27 -15.57
C ILE A 213 13.00 16.71 -15.35
N LEU A 214 13.38 16.49 -14.08
CA LEU A 214 14.70 15.95 -13.74
C LEU A 214 14.91 14.55 -14.35
N SER A 215 13.92 13.69 -14.26
CA SER A 215 13.96 12.35 -14.83
C SER A 215 14.08 12.37 -16.34
N ALA A 216 13.37 13.29 -17.03
CA ALA A 216 13.47 13.47 -18.47
C ALA A 216 14.87 13.94 -18.88
N ILE A 217 15.47 14.89 -18.13
CA ILE A 217 16.83 15.39 -18.42
C ILE A 217 17.86 14.27 -18.26
N VAL A 218 17.82 13.53 -17.15
CA VAL A 218 18.80 12.47 -16.84
C VAL A 218 18.71 11.31 -17.83
N THR A 219 17.51 11.03 -18.35
CA THR A 219 17.29 9.90 -19.28
C THR A 219 17.30 10.30 -20.75
N LEU A 220 17.56 11.57 -21.08
CA LEU A 220 17.45 12.10 -22.46
C LEU A 220 18.27 11.28 -23.47
N ASP A 221 19.55 11.01 -23.19
CA ASP A 221 20.41 10.23 -24.08
C ASP A 221 20.00 8.76 -24.21
N SER A 222 19.24 8.24 -23.23
CA SER A 222 18.74 6.86 -23.22
C SER A 222 17.36 6.74 -23.89
N GLN A 223 16.56 7.81 -23.92
CA GLN A 223 15.28 7.85 -24.63
C GLN A 223 15.47 8.07 -26.13
N GLU A 224 16.44 8.90 -26.50
CA GLU A 224 16.80 9.20 -27.89
C GLU A 224 18.28 8.87 -28.11
N PRO A 225 18.64 7.58 -28.18
CA PRO A 225 20.04 7.18 -28.20
C PRO A 225 20.72 7.66 -29.50
N ARG A 226 21.81 8.36 -29.31
CA ARG A 226 22.75 8.66 -30.42
C ARG A 226 23.54 7.39 -30.75
N THR A 227 24.27 7.42 -31.87
CA THR A 227 25.11 6.28 -32.27
C THR A 227 26.03 5.86 -31.15
N GLY A 228 25.89 4.62 -30.65
CA GLY A 228 26.67 4.05 -29.55
C GLY A 228 26.08 4.21 -28.15
N SER A 229 24.97 4.92 -27.94
CA SER A 229 24.27 4.98 -26.65
C SER A 229 23.28 3.83 -26.48
N LYS A 230 22.96 3.47 -25.23
CA LYS A 230 22.06 2.38 -24.90
C LYS A 230 20.66 2.92 -24.65
N LEU A 231 19.62 2.22 -25.14
CA LEU A 231 18.22 2.42 -24.78
C LEU A 231 17.91 2.02 -23.31
N ARG A 232 18.87 1.39 -22.64
CA ARG A 232 18.70 0.84 -21.29
C ARG A 232 19.77 1.39 -20.36
N LEU A 233 19.33 1.84 -19.18
CA LEU A 233 20.21 2.14 -18.05
C LEU A 233 20.52 0.85 -17.28
N ASP A 234 21.79 0.59 -16.98
CA ASP A 234 22.21 -0.58 -16.22
C ASP A 234 21.91 -0.42 -14.73
N SER A 235 22.01 0.82 -14.21
CA SER A 235 21.70 1.15 -12.81
C SER A 235 21.38 2.63 -12.66
N VAL A 236 20.58 2.94 -11.66
CA VAL A 236 20.25 4.31 -11.25
C VAL A 236 20.40 4.38 -9.74
N MET A 237 21.03 5.44 -9.24
CA MET A 237 21.18 5.69 -7.82
C MET A 237 20.74 7.11 -7.49
N ASP A 238 19.99 7.22 -6.40
CA ASP A 238 19.64 8.49 -5.78
C ASP A 238 20.09 8.44 -4.32
N PHE A 239 21.10 9.25 -3.96
CA PHE A 239 21.68 9.28 -2.60
C PHE A 239 20.85 10.09 -1.60
N ALA A 240 19.78 10.72 -2.06
CA ALA A 240 18.83 11.50 -1.25
C ALA A 240 17.39 11.17 -1.66
N CYS A 241 17.10 9.90 -1.86
CA CYS A 241 15.90 9.41 -2.57
C CYS A 241 14.55 9.84 -1.95
N GLY A 242 14.51 10.16 -0.65
CA GLY A 242 13.25 10.52 0.02
C GLY A 242 12.16 9.47 -0.23
N SER A 243 11.08 9.86 -0.91
CA SER A 243 9.99 8.96 -1.33
C SER A 243 10.35 8.03 -2.50
N GLY A 244 11.50 8.19 -3.12
CA GLY A 244 11.90 7.44 -4.30
C GLY A 244 11.25 7.90 -5.62
N SER A 245 10.55 9.02 -5.62
CA SER A 245 9.80 9.53 -6.79
C SER A 245 10.68 9.75 -8.02
N LEU A 246 11.91 10.25 -7.84
CA LEU A 246 12.88 10.40 -8.94
C LEU A 246 13.25 9.06 -9.59
N LEU A 247 13.54 8.03 -8.77
CA LEU A 247 13.87 6.69 -9.28
C LEU A 247 12.68 6.06 -10.01
N LEU A 248 11.47 6.21 -9.47
CA LEU A 248 10.24 5.70 -10.09
C LEU A 248 9.96 6.39 -11.43
N ASN A 249 10.17 7.70 -11.51
CA ASN A 249 9.98 8.45 -12.74
C ASN A 249 11.05 8.10 -13.82
N VAL A 250 12.31 7.90 -13.43
CA VAL A 250 13.33 7.38 -14.34
C VAL A 250 12.91 6.02 -14.91
N ARG A 251 12.45 5.09 -14.05
CA ARG A 251 11.95 3.78 -14.48
C ARG A 251 10.77 3.90 -15.44
N LYS A 252 9.82 4.83 -15.16
CA LYS A 252 8.67 5.09 -16.03
C LYS A 252 9.12 5.59 -17.39
N LYS A 253 10.00 6.61 -17.45
CA LYS A 253 10.55 7.16 -18.70
C LYS A 253 11.25 6.10 -19.53
N MET A 254 12.07 5.25 -18.91
CA MET A 254 12.75 4.17 -19.63
C MET A 254 11.78 3.14 -20.19
N LYS A 255 10.71 2.78 -19.47
CA LYS A 255 9.66 1.89 -20.00
C LYS A 255 8.90 2.51 -21.17
N GLU A 256 8.59 3.81 -21.12
CA GLU A 256 7.93 4.53 -22.21
C GLU A 256 8.81 4.58 -23.47
N ALA A 257 10.13 4.63 -23.30
CA ALA A 257 11.09 4.59 -24.40
C ALA A 257 11.38 3.17 -24.95
N GLY A 258 10.76 2.13 -24.40
CA GLY A 258 10.93 0.73 -24.85
C GLY A 258 12.14 0.01 -24.24
N GLY A 259 12.63 0.50 -23.11
CA GLY A 259 13.77 -0.06 -22.36
C GLY A 259 13.37 -1.14 -21.33
#